data_e2812a6a18684de212ae574df5416a7a
#
_entry.id   e2812a6a18684de212ae574df5416a7a
#
_cell.length_a   1.000
_cell.length_b   1.000
_cell.length_c   1.000
_cell.angle_alpha   90.00
_cell.angle_beta   90.00
_cell.angle_gamma   90.00
#
_symmetry.space_group_name_H-M   'P 1'
#
loop_
_entity.id
_entity.type
_entity.pdbx_description
1 polymer ?
#
loop_
_entity_poly.entity_id
_entity_poly.type
_entity_poly.pdbx_seq_one_letter_code
_entity_poly.pdbx_strand_id
1 'polypeptide(L)'
;DRLNFGLAAEQARGHGLKVEMLIVDDDIALPNDIQARGLAGTLFIHKIAGFLAEQGKTLTEITDFTQPLIPLISSIGVSIDNCTVPGAEKDDRVKEDMAELGLGIHGEPGVELIPFDDAHSVMNIMLTHLRAKMNIGQKYVLLLNNLGGCTPLEMAVLTEEITKSDLMCQFDLIIGPDMLMTSLDMHGFSISILPLSDQIAEALTFKVEPRAWPTPVSFEKPIVR
;
A
#
# COMPACT_ATOMS: atom_id res chain seq x y z
N ASP A 1 -0.01 -9.21 -13.71
CA ASP A 1 1.24 -8.44 -13.94
C ASP A 1 2.48 -9.33 -14.12
N ARG A 2 2.68 -10.41 -13.32
CA ARG A 2 3.89 -11.25 -13.40
C ARG A 2 4.22 -11.77 -14.81
N LEU A 3 3.22 -12.19 -15.56
CA LEU A 3 3.43 -12.69 -16.94
C LEU A 3 3.85 -11.55 -17.88
N ASN A 4 3.17 -10.41 -17.83
CA ASN A 4 3.45 -9.27 -18.70
C ASN A 4 4.84 -8.67 -18.41
N PHE A 5 5.16 -8.42 -17.14
CA PHE A 5 6.48 -7.91 -16.75
C PHE A 5 7.58 -8.94 -16.95
N GLY A 6 7.28 -10.25 -16.75
CA GLY A 6 8.21 -11.32 -17.07
C GLY A 6 8.59 -11.36 -18.55
N LEU A 7 7.59 -11.25 -19.45
CA LEU A 7 7.82 -11.19 -20.89
C LEU A 7 8.62 -9.94 -21.27
N ALA A 8 8.28 -8.78 -20.69
CA ALA A 8 9.02 -7.53 -20.93
C ALA A 8 10.48 -7.64 -20.47
N ALA A 9 10.72 -8.27 -19.31
CA ALA A 9 12.07 -8.51 -18.80
C ALA A 9 12.89 -9.42 -19.74
N GLU A 10 12.30 -10.49 -20.27
CA GLU A 10 12.95 -11.37 -21.24
C GLU A 10 13.28 -10.63 -22.55
N GLN A 11 12.35 -9.82 -23.06
CA GLN A 11 12.59 -9.01 -24.26
C GLN A 11 13.73 -8.01 -24.01
N ALA A 12 13.74 -7.32 -22.87
CA ALA A 12 14.80 -6.40 -22.51
C ALA A 12 16.17 -7.08 -22.41
N ARG A 13 16.23 -8.26 -21.80
CA ARG A 13 17.45 -9.08 -21.75
C ARG A 13 17.91 -9.49 -23.15
N GLY A 14 16.98 -9.85 -24.04
CA GLY A 14 17.26 -10.12 -25.45
C GLY A 14 17.89 -8.93 -26.21
N HIS A 15 17.61 -7.71 -25.77
CA HIS A 15 18.24 -6.49 -26.27
C HIS A 15 19.54 -6.10 -25.54
N GLY A 16 20.06 -6.99 -24.68
CA GLY A 16 21.32 -6.77 -23.96
C GLY A 16 21.22 -5.91 -22.71
N LEU A 17 19.99 -5.59 -22.24
CA LEU A 17 19.78 -4.86 -21.01
C LEU A 17 19.90 -5.82 -19.80
N LYS A 18 20.48 -5.33 -18.70
CA LYS A 18 20.46 -6.03 -17.42
C LYS A 18 19.13 -5.74 -16.74
N VAL A 19 18.40 -6.78 -16.37
CA VAL A 19 17.09 -6.68 -15.73
C VAL A 19 17.00 -7.61 -14.55
N GLU A 20 16.64 -7.07 -13.39
CA GLU A 20 16.21 -7.82 -12.21
C GLU A 20 14.72 -7.61 -11.97
N MET A 21 14.05 -8.64 -11.50
CA MET A 21 12.62 -8.62 -11.20
C MET A 21 12.39 -8.81 -9.71
N LEU A 22 11.71 -7.84 -9.11
CA LEU A 22 11.21 -7.92 -7.74
C LEU A 22 9.70 -8.13 -7.78
N ILE A 23 9.20 -9.07 -6.98
CA ILE A 23 7.78 -9.40 -6.91
C ILE A 23 7.31 -9.04 -5.51
N VAL A 24 6.40 -8.07 -5.44
CA VAL A 24 5.78 -7.65 -4.19
C VAL A 24 4.50 -8.46 -3.99
N ASP A 25 4.37 -9.05 -2.81
CA ASP A 25 3.29 -9.93 -2.39
C ASP A 25 2.80 -9.53 -0.98
N ASP A 26 2.46 -8.26 -0.83
CA ASP A 26 2.23 -7.58 0.44
C ASP A 26 0.82 -7.72 1.02
N ASP A 27 -0.13 -8.36 0.31
CA ASP A 27 -1.50 -8.56 0.76
C ASP A 27 -1.56 -9.57 1.93
N ILE A 28 -1.89 -9.08 3.13
CA ILE A 28 -1.96 -9.90 4.34
C ILE A 28 -3.36 -10.46 4.63
N ALA A 29 -4.36 -10.11 3.83
CA ALA A 29 -5.72 -10.63 4.01
C ALA A 29 -5.85 -12.07 3.53
N LEU A 30 -5.02 -12.48 2.56
CA LEU A 30 -5.08 -13.81 1.99
C LEU A 30 -4.55 -14.88 2.96
N PRO A 31 -5.20 -16.06 3.03
CA PRO A 31 -4.63 -17.23 3.69
C PRO A 31 -3.26 -17.62 3.11
N ASN A 32 -2.40 -18.19 3.94
CA ASN A 32 -1.02 -18.55 3.57
C ASN A 32 -0.90 -19.59 2.45
N ASP A 33 -1.96 -20.33 2.14
CA ASP A 33 -2.04 -21.34 1.09
C ASP A 33 -2.45 -20.75 -0.28
N ILE A 34 -2.85 -19.49 -0.32
CA ILE A 34 -3.19 -18.76 -1.54
C ILE A 34 -1.99 -17.89 -1.95
N GLN A 35 -1.70 -17.84 -3.25
CA GLN A 35 -0.65 -16.96 -3.76
C GLN A 35 -0.94 -15.52 -3.38
N ALA A 36 -0.05 -14.90 -2.59
CA ALA A 36 -0.17 -13.52 -2.19
C ALA A 36 -0.16 -12.58 -3.40
N ARG A 37 -0.89 -11.46 -3.27
CA ARG A 37 -1.03 -10.42 -4.29
C ARG A 37 -0.25 -9.18 -3.90
N GLY A 38 0.16 -8.39 -4.87
CA GLY A 38 0.70 -7.05 -4.65
C GLY A 38 -0.42 -6.03 -4.51
N LEU A 39 -0.33 -5.20 -3.48
CA LEU A 39 -1.16 -4.02 -3.26
C LEU A 39 -0.30 -2.75 -3.28
N ALA A 40 -0.73 -1.70 -2.61
CA ALA A 40 -0.08 -0.39 -2.61
C ALA A 40 1.32 -0.36 -1.99
N GLY A 41 1.72 -1.39 -1.24
CA GLY A 41 3.09 -1.53 -0.73
C GLY A 41 4.17 -1.64 -1.81
N THR A 42 3.79 -2.02 -3.03
CA THR A 42 4.66 -1.94 -4.22
C THR A 42 5.27 -0.54 -4.40
N LEU A 43 4.55 0.51 -4.01
CA LEU A 43 5.00 1.90 -4.12
C LEU A 43 6.21 2.21 -3.23
N PHE A 44 6.34 1.54 -2.07
CA PHE A 44 7.56 1.66 -1.25
C PHE A 44 8.79 1.19 -2.03
N ILE A 45 8.68 0.04 -2.70
CA ILE A 45 9.78 -0.52 -3.49
C ILE A 45 10.11 0.39 -4.67
N HIS A 46 9.11 0.91 -5.40
CA HIS A 46 9.33 1.86 -6.49
C HIS A 46 10.08 3.12 -6.01
N LYS A 47 9.63 3.71 -4.89
CA LYS A 47 10.21 4.94 -4.36
C LYS A 47 11.64 4.74 -3.85
N ILE A 48 11.88 3.65 -3.11
CA ILE A 48 13.22 3.32 -2.57
C ILE A 48 14.17 2.96 -3.71
N ALA A 49 13.77 2.12 -4.66
CA ALA A 49 14.60 1.76 -5.81
C ALA A 49 14.94 2.98 -6.67
N GLY A 50 13.96 3.87 -6.91
CA GLY A 50 14.16 5.12 -7.64
C GLY A 50 15.14 6.06 -6.94
N PHE A 51 15.03 6.21 -5.61
CA PHE A 51 15.97 6.97 -4.81
C PHE A 51 17.41 6.43 -4.93
N LEU A 52 17.58 5.12 -4.77
CA LEU A 52 18.91 4.49 -4.88
C LEU A 52 19.50 4.63 -6.28
N ALA A 53 18.68 4.54 -7.33
CA ALA A 53 19.09 4.78 -8.70
C ALA A 53 19.57 6.21 -8.93
N GLU A 54 18.86 7.21 -8.36
CA GLU A 54 19.24 8.62 -8.41
C GLU A 54 20.57 8.87 -7.67
N GLN A 55 20.85 8.09 -6.61
CA GLN A 55 22.13 8.10 -5.92
C GLN A 55 23.26 7.37 -6.69
N GLY A 56 23.00 6.89 -7.90
CA GLY A 56 23.98 6.22 -8.75
C GLY A 56 24.30 4.77 -8.34
N LYS A 57 23.43 4.13 -7.56
CA LYS A 57 23.59 2.74 -7.19
C LYS A 57 23.42 1.82 -8.39
N THR A 58 24.18 0.73 -8.41
CA THR A 58 24.08 -0.30 -9.44
C THR A 58 22.78 -1.12 -9.28
N LEU A 59 22.37 -1.80 -10.35
CA LEU A 59 21.20 -2.69 -10.33
C LEU A 59 21.30 -3.74 -9.20
N THR A 60 22.45 -4.32 -8.98
CA THR A 60 22.69 -5.32 -7.92
C THR A 60 22.52 -4.69 -6.54
N GLU A 61 23.14 -3.53 -6.28
CA GLU A 61 22.99 -2.84 -4.99
C GLU A 61 21.54 -2.46 -4.69
N ILE A 62 20.79 -2.04 -5.71
CA ILE A 62 19.36 -1.71 -5.58
C ILE A 62 18.57 -2.98 -5.24
N THR A 63 18.81 -4.06 -5.95
CA THR A 63 18.13 -5.35 -5.73
C THR A 63 18.44 -5.89 -4.34
N ASP A 64 19.74 -5.93 -3.96
CA ASP A 64 20.18 -6.43 -2.65
C ASP A 64 19.60 -5.63 -1.49
N PHE A 65 19.36 -4.33 -1.68
CA PHE A 65 18.72 -3.49 -0.67
C PHE A 65 17.21 -3.68 -0.61
N THR A 66 16.54 -3.73 -1.77
CA THR A 66 15.06 -3.71 -1.83
C THR A 66 14.43 -5.08 -1.64
N GLN A 67 15.05 -6.15 -2.11
CA GLN A 67 14.50 -7.49 -2.01
C GLN A 67 14.20 -7.94 -0.57
N PRO A 68 15.07 -7.71 0.43
CA PRO A 68 14.80 -8.05 1.83
C PRO A 68 13.65 -7.25 2.46
N LEU A 69 13.27 -6.10 1.87
CA LEU A 69 12.17 -5.28 2.37
C LEU A 69 10.80 -5.87 1.99
N ILE A 70 10.70 -6.59 0.89
CA ILE A 70 9.43 -7.12 0.36
C ILE A 70 8.66 -7.91 1.43
N PRO A 71 9.23 -8.93 2.10
CA PRO A 71 8.50 -9.70 3.12
C PRO A 71 8.17 -8.90 4.40
N LEU A 72 8.69 -7.69 4.53
CA LEU A 72 8.42 -6.80 5.66
C LEU A 72 7.24 -5.85 5.39
N ILE A 73 6.83 -5.73 4.14
CA ILE A 73 5.67 -4.93 3.76
C ILE A 73 4.41 -5.71 4.12
N SER A 74 3.43 -5.02 4.67
CA SER A 74 2.11 -5.59 4.95
C SER A 74 1.04 -4.61 4.50
N SER A 75 0.14 -5.08 3.64
CA SER A 75 -0.95 -4.27 3.11
C SER A 75 -2.28 -4.98 3.27
N ILE A 76 -3.33 -4.20 3.47
CA ILE A 76 -4.70 -4.67 3.52
C ILE A 76 -5.61 -3.64 2.87
N GLY A 77 -6.55 -4.10 2.05
CA GLY A 77 -7.53 -3.26 1.37
C GLY A 77 -8.95 -3.58 1.79
N VAL A 78 -9.84 -2.60 1.68
CA VAL A 78 -11.27 -2.74 1.90
C VAL A 78 -12.01 -1.87 0.88
N SER A 79 -13.17 -2.35 0.40
CA SER A 79 -14.09 -1.52 -0.38
C SER A 79 -15.54 -1.77 0.00
N ILE A 80 -16.35 -0.73 -0.13
CA ILE A 80 -17.80 -0.77 0.07
C ILE A 80 -18.55 -0.87 -1.26
N ASP A 81 -17.84 -0.78 -2.38
CA ASP A 81 -18.41 -0.88 -3.73
C ASP A 81 -17.35 -1.35 -4.73
N ASN A 82 -17.79 -2.05 -5.77
CA ASN A 82 -16.91 -2.54 -6.81
C ASN A 82 -16.59 -1.48 -7.86
N CYS A 83 -15.47 -1.65 -8.56
CA CYS A 83 -15.13 -0.80 -9.68
C CYS A 83 -16.06 -1.08 -10.89
N THR A 84 -16.32 -0.04 -11.67
CA THR A 84 -17.05 -0.12 -12.91
C THR A 84 -16.08 -0.27 -14.08
N VAL A 85 -16.02 -1.45 -14.68
CA VAL A 85 -15.20 -1.66 -15.88
C VAL A 85 -15.90 -0.97 -17.07
N PRO A 86 -15.20 -0.12 -17.85
CA PRO A 86 -15.79 0.57 -18.98
C PRO A 86 -16.45 -0.40 -19.95
N GLY A 87 -17.75 -0.18 -20.23
CA GLY A 87 -18.56 -1.01 -21.12
C GLY A 87 -19.16 -2.28 -20.49
N ALA A 88 -18.95 -2.52 -19.21
CA ALA A 88 -19.60 -3.57 -18.43
C ALA A 88 -20.68 -2.98 -17.49
N GLU A 89 -21.63 -3.82 -17.10
CA GLU A 89 -22.55 -3.49 -16.01
C GLU A 89 -21.79 -3.51 -14.68
N LYS A 90 -22.20 -2.66 -13.73
CA LYS A 90 -21.64 -2.63 -12.40
C LYS A 90 -21.96 -3.93 -11.65
N ASP A 91 -20.99 -4.51 -10.99
CA ASP A 91 -21.18 -5.71 -10.17
C ASP A 91 -21.68 -5.31 -8.77
N ASP A 92 -22.91 -5.72 -8.44
CA ASP A 92 -23.58 -5.47 -7.14
C ASP A 92 -23.22 -6.55 -6.09
N ARG A 93 -22.00 -7.10 -6.14
CA ARG A 93 -21.53 -8.15 -5.24
C ARG A 93 -21.52 -7.72 -3.77
N VAL A 94 -21.18 -6.47 -3.51
CA VAL A 94 -21.17 -5.89 -2.15
C VAL A 94 -22.55 -5.32 -1.87
N LYS A 95 -23.22 -5.86 -0.83
CA LYS A 95 -24.54 -5.39 -0.40
C LYS A 95 -24.42 -4.08 0.39
N GLU A 96 -25.50 -3.30 0.43
CA GLU A 96 -25.65 -2.21 1.40
C GLU A 96 -25.33 -2.73 2.81
N ASP A 97 -24.69 -1.93 3.64
CA ASP A 97 -24.24 -2.24 5.00
C ASP A 97 -23.11 -3.31 5.10
N MET A 98 -22.45 -3.64 3.99
CA MET A 98 -21.30 -4.54 3.98
C MET A 98 -20.09 -3.89 3.31
N ALA A 99 -18.91 -4.33 3.71
CA ALA A 99 -17.66 -4.02 3.03
C ALA A 99 -16.92 -5.33 2.68
N GLU A 100 -16.16 -5.30 1.61
CA GLU A 100 -15.35 -6.44 1.16
C GLU A 100 -13.90 -6.22 1.60
N LEU A 101 -13.41 -7.06 2.52
CA LEU A 101 -12.05 -7.01 3.05
C LEU A 101 -11.10 -7.86 2.20
N GLY A 102 -9.87 -7.39 2.01
CA GLY A 102 -8.83 -8.14 1.29
C GLY A 102 -9.13 -8.31 -0.19
N LEU A 103 -9.65 -7.28 -0.85
CA LEU A 103 -9.85 -7.29 -2.29
C LEU A 103 -8.55 -6.95 -3.03
N GLY A 104 -8.42 -7.46 -4.26
CA GLY A 104 -7.31 -7.12 -5.15
C GLY A 104 -7.57 -5.84 -5.94
N ILE A 105 -6.49 -5.20 -6.39
CA ILE A 105 -6.55 -3.94 -7.17
C ILE A 105 -7.03 -4.12 -8.62
N HIS A 106 -7.14 -5.34 -9.11
CA HIS A 106 -7.66 -5.65 -10.45
C HIS A 106 -9.12 -6.15 -10.41
N GLY A 107 -9.83 -5.95 -9.29
CA GLY A 107 -11.21 -6.41 -9.10
C GLY A 107 -11.31 -7.87 -8.66
N GLU A 108 -10.21 -8.49 -8.23
CA GLU A 108 -10.28 -9.81 -7.63
C GLU A 108 -11.11 -9.77 -6.36
N PRO A 109 -11.93 -10.81 -6.11
CA PRO A 109 -12.77 -10.88 -4.93
C PRO A 109 -11.96 -10.75 -3.64
N GLY A 110 -12.55 -10.09 -2.64
CA GLY A 110 -12.05 -10.07 -1.28
C GLY A 110 -12.15 -11.44 -0.61
N VAL A 111 -11.56 -11.51 0.55
CA VAL A 111 -11.50 -12.73 1.35
C VAL A 111 -12.74 -12.87 2.24
N GLU A 112 -13.27 -11.74 2.70
CA GLU A 112 -14.35 -11.70 3.68
C GLU A 112 -15.26 -10.50 3.43
N LEU A 113 -16.58 -10.71 3.64
CA LEU A 113 -17.55 -9.63 3.78
C LEU A 113 -17.69 -9.28 5.26
N ILE A 114 -17.40 -8.03 5.59
CA ILE A 114 -17.51 -7.50 6.95
C ILE A 114 -18.67 -6.51 7.04
N PRO A 115 -19.34 -6.35 8.21
CA PRO A 115 -20.30 -5.28 8.41
C PRO A 115 -19.66 -3.91 8.21
N PHE A 116 -20.37 -3.02 7.54
CA PHE A 116 -20.00 -1.63 7.35
C PHE A 116 -20.97 -0.74 8.14
N ASP A 117 -20.65 -0.51 9.42
CA ASP A 117 -21.46 0.36 10.28
C ASP A 117 -20.97 1.82 10.20
N ASP A 118 -19.65 2.00 10.34
CA ASP A 118 -18.97 3.30 10.29
C ASP A 118 -17.48 3.17 9.95
N ALA A 119 -16.81 4.29 9.73
CA ALA A 119 -15.37 4.33 9.44
C ALA A 119 -14.52 3.77 10.59
N HIS A 120 -14.98 3.95 11.84
CA HIS A 120 -14.27 3.48 13.03
C HIS A 120 -14.18 1.95 13.08
N SER A 121 -15.32 1.26 12.89
CA SER A 121 -15.40 -0.21 12.91
C SER A 121 -14.54 -0.83 11.81
N VAL A 122 -14.63 -0.33 10.58
CA VAL A 122 -13.80 -0.81 9.46
C VAL A 122 -12.31 -0.57 9.74
N MET A 123 -11.95 0.64 10.18
CA MET A 123 -10.55 0.97 10.49
C MET A 123 -10.00 0.07 11.60
N ASN A 124 -10.76 -0.21 12.65
CA ASN A 124 -10.35 -1.11 13.73
C ASN A 124 -10.08 -2.54 13.24
N ILE A 125 -10.90 -3.06 12.33
CA ILE A 125 -10.68 -4.37 11.71
C ILE A 125 -9.35 -4.35 10.96
N MET A 126 -9.13 -3.39 10.07
CA MET A 126 -7.90 -3.29 9.28
C MET A 126 -6.65 -3.12 10.16
N LEU A 127 -6.70 -2.23 11.14
CA LEU A 127 -5.59 -2.01 12.07
C LEU A 127 -5.30 -3.24 12.94
N THR A 128 -6.30 -4.04 13.26
CA THR A 128 -6.11 -5.31 13.98
C THR A 128 -5.32 -6.32 13.14
N HIS A 129 -5.62 -6.42 11.84
CA HIS A 129 -4.84 -7.28 10.94
C HIS A 129 -3.39 -6.79 10.81
N LEU A 130 -3.19 -5.48 10.65
CA LEU A 130 -1.84 -4.90 10.56
C LEU A 130 -1.05 -5.08 11.85
N ARG A 131 -1.68 -4.89 13.01
CA ARG A 131 -1.07 -5.11 14.33
C ARG A 131 -0.45 -6.50 14.47
N ALA A 132 -1.10 -7.53 13.94
CA ALA A 132 -0.59 -8.90 13.97
C ALA A 132 0.74 -9.08 13.20
N LYS A 133 1.07 -8.13 12.32
CA LYS A 133 2.32 -8.08 11.53
C LYS A 133 3.37 -7.12 12.11
N MET A 134 3.02 -6.37 13.15
CA MET A 134 3.89 -5.34 13.73
C MET A 134 4.62 -5.87 14.96
N ASN A 135 5.85 -5.43 15.12
CA ASN A 135 6.67 -5.74 16.30
C ASN A 135 6.61 -4.58 17.31
N ILE A 136 6.51 -4.93 18.59
CA ILE A 136 6.50 -3.94 19.67
C ILE A 136 7.82 -3.14 19.69
N GLY A 137 7.69 -1.83 19.75
CA GLY A 137 8.84 -0.91 19.78
C GLY A 137 9.49 -0.61 18.44
N GLN A 138 9.07 -1.29 17.37
CA GLN A 138 9.48 -0.96 16.00
C GLN A 138 8.65 0.23 15.50
N LYS A 139 9.31 1.16 14.78
CA LYS A 139 8.65 2.26 14.06
C LYS A 139 8.34 1.86 12.64
N TYR A 140 7.27 2.42 12.11
CA TYR A 140 6.77 2.11 10.77
C TYR A 140 6.46 3.38 9.99
N VAL A 141 6.54 3.29 8.67
CA VAL A 141 5.83 4.17 7.77
C VAL A 141 4.47 3.56 7.44
N LEU A 142 3.45 4.40 7.39
CA LEU A 142 2.11 4.05 6.93
C LEU A 142 1.83 4.77 5.61
N LEU A 143 1.27 4.05 4.64
CA LEU A 143 0.75 4.61 3.40
C LEU A 143 -0.75 4.38 3.37
N LEU A 144 -1.52 5.48 3.32
CA LEU A 144 -2.97 5.45 3.16
C LEU A 144 -3.31 5.77 1.70
N ASN A 145 -3.86 4.79 1.01
CA ASN A 145 -4.11 4.84 -0.43
C ASN A 145 -5.61 4.79 -0.72
N ASN A 146 -6.10 5.74 -1.52
CA ASN A 146 -7.45 5.76 -2.07
C ASN A 146 -7.48 4.90 -3.34
N LEU A 147 -8.42 3.96 -3.44
CA LEU A 147 -8.58 3.10 -4.61
C LEU A 147 -9.22 3.80 -5.82
N GLY A 148 -9.70 5.04 -5.63
CA GLY A 148 -10.18 5.90 -6.71
C GLY A 148 -11.57 6.50 -6.48
N GLY A 149 -12.45 5.83 -5.73
CA GLY A 149 -13.84 6.24 -5.51
C GLY A 149 -14.10 6.99 -4.21
N CYS A 150 -13.19 6.98 -3.24
CA CYS A 150 -13.38 7.72 -2.00
C CYS A 150 -13.18 9.22 -2.21
N THR A 151 -14.09 10.01 -1.62
CA THR A 151 -13.97 11.47 -1.62
C THR A 151 -12.86 11.96 -0.68
N PRO A 152 -12.33 13.17 -0.87
CA PRO A 152 -11.35 13.75 0.06
C PRO A 152 -11.85 13.81 1.51
N LEU A 153 -13.17 14.02 1.72
CA LEU A 153 -13.75 14.06 3.06
C LEU A 153 -13.74 12.69 3.74
N GLU A 154 -14.09 11.62 3.02
CA GLU A 154 -14.01 10.25 3.53
C GLU A 154 -12.58 9.88 3.89
N MET A 155 -11.62 10.21 3.01
CA MET A 155 -10.20 9.97 3.29
C MET A 155 -9.70 10.76 4.51
N ALA A 156 -10.23 11.97 4.76
CA ALA A 156 -9.90 12.74 5.97
C ALA A 156 -10.47 12.08 7.23
N VAL A 157 -11.69 11.54 7.19
CA VAL A 157 -12.27 10.76 8.30
C VAL A 157 -11.44 9.52 8.60
N LEU A 158 -11.03 8.78 7.57
CA LEU A 158 -10.16 7.60 7.73
C LEU A 158 -8.80 7.97 8.34
N THR A 159 -8.23 9.11 7.92
CA THR A 159 -6.98 9.62 8.51
C THR A 159 -7.17 9.96 9.99
N GLU A 160 -8.29 10.55 10.36
CA GLU A 160 -8.61 10.86 11.76
C GLU A 160 -8.71 9.57 12.60
N GLU A 161 -9.35 8.52 12.10
CA GLU A 161 -9.44 7.23 12.80
C GLU A 161 -8.06 6.59 13.01
N ILE A 162 -7.16 6.68 12.03
CA ILE A 162 -5.76 6.25 12.21
C ILE A 162 -5.09 7.03 13.33
N THR A 163 -5.24 8.37 13.35
CA THR A 163 -4.59 9.24 14.34
C THR A 163 -5.11 9.04 15.76
N LYS A 164 -6.38 8.61 15.92
CA LYS A 164 -6.98 8.26 17.21
C LYS A 164 -6.59 6.87 17.70
N SER A 165 -6.08 6.01 16.82
CA SER A 165 -5.73 4.64 17.17
C SER A 165 -4.52 4.58 18.11
N ASP A 166 -4.48 3.55 18.93
CA ASP A 166 -3.32 3.28 19.80
C ASP A 166 -2.06 2.86 18.99
N LEU A 167 -2.20 2.47 17.71
CA LEU A 167 -1.09 2.20 16.80
C LEU A 167 -0.39 3.47 16.31
N MET A 168 -1.03 4.64 16.42
CA MET A 168 -0.44 5.91 15.96
C MET A 168 0.96 6.15 16.57
N CYS A 169 1.18 5.71 17.81
CA CYS A 169 2.49 5.85 18.46
C CYS A 169 3.62 5.05 17.80
N GLN A 170 3.31 4.12 16.90
CA GLN A 170 4.29 3.34 16.13
C GLN A 170 4.55 3.90 14.74
N PHE A 171 3.75 4.85 14.26
CA PHE A 171 3.95 5.50 12.96
C PHE A 171 4.73 6.80 13.12
N ASP A 172 5.94 6.85 12.57
CA ASP A 172 6.77 8.06 12.54
C ASP A 172 6.61 8.82 11.21
N LEU A 173 6.10 8.15 10.18
CA LEU A 173 5.88 8.72 8.85
C LEU A 173 4.54 8.24 8.28
N ILE A 174 3.75 9.17 7.78
CA ILE A 174 2.51 8.86 7.04
C ILE A 174 2.61 9.46 5.63
N ILE A 175 2.26 8.65 4.64
CA ILE A 175 2.19 9.00 3.22
C ILE A 175 0.73 8.93 2.80
N GLY A 176 0.25 9.97 2.16
CA GLY A 176 -1.16 10.12 1.80
C GLY A 176 -1.99 10.83 2.89
N PRO A 177 -3.33 10.77 2.83
CA PRO A 177 -4.11 10.01 1.83
C PRO A 177 -4.01 10.57 0.42
N ASP A 178 -3.86 9.71 -0.59
CA ASP A 178 -3.87 10.10 -2.00
C ASP A 178 -4.27 8.91 -2.90
N MET A 179 -4.61 9.18 -4.15
CA MET A 179 -4.88 8.17 -5.18
C MET A 179 -3.54 7.75 -5.82
N LEU A 180 -2.88 6.76 -5.24
CA LEU A 180 -1.55 6.31 -5.67
C LEU A 180 -1.59 4.99 -6.45
N MET A 181 -2.34 4.02 -5.94
CA MET A 181 -2.60 2.72 -6.57
C MET A 181 -4.10 2.54 -6.67
N THR A 182 -4.67 2.78 -7.84
CA THR A 182 -6.12 2.85 -8.03
C THR A 182 -6.68 1.62 -8.74
N SER A 183 -7.95 1.34 -8.51
CA SER A 183 -8.76 0.36 -9.21
C SER A 183 -10.00 1.05 -9.79
N LEU A 184 -9.80 1.86 -10.83
CA LEU A 184 -10.84 2.68 -11.48
C LEU A 184 -11.57 3.57 -10.46
N ASP A 185 -12.90 3.44 -10.38
CA ASP A 185 -13.80 4.17 -9.47
C ASP A 185 -14.14 3.39 -8.19
N MET A 186 -13.35 2.38 -7.83
CA MET A 186 -13.61 1.54 -6.66
C MET A 186 -13.71 2.39 -5.39
N HIS A 187 -14.85 2.30 -4.71
CA HIS A 187 -15.10 3.02 -3.46
C HIS A 187 -14.47 2.25 -2.29
N GLY A 188 -13.22 2.49 -2.07
CA GLY A 188 -12.43 1.81 -1.06
C GLY A 188 -11.06 2.41 -0.87
N PHE A 189 -10.33 1.84 0.06
CA PHE A 189 -8.99 2.28 0.40
C PHE A 189 -8.10 1.11 0.83
N SER A 190 -6.80 1.32 0.86
CA SER A 190 -5.85 0.36 1.40
C SER A 190 -4.86 1.04 2.34
N ILE A 191 -4.34 0.27 3.30
CA ILE A 191 -3.28 0.68 4.20
C ILE A 191 -2.11 -0.27 3.99
N SER A 192 -0.92 0.32 3.78
CA SER A 192 0.33 -0.42 3.69
C SER A 192 1.29 0.08 4.76
N ILE A 193 2.02 -0.84 5.39
CA ILE A 193 3.05 -0.50 6.38
C ILE A 193 4.39 -1.15 6.00
N LEU A 194 5.47 -0.47 6.37
CA LEU A 194 6.84 -0.99 6.26
C LEU A 194 7.62 -0.57 7.51
N PRO A 195 8.42 -1.45 8.14
CA PRO A 195 9.33 -1.03 9.20
C PRO A 195 10.23 0.12 8.75
N LEU A 196 10.31 1.17 9.56
CA LEU A 196 11.06 2.38 9.25
C LEU A 196 12.47 2.29 9.81
N SER A 197 13.46 2.59 8.97
CA SER A 197 14.84 2.90 9.31
C SER A 197 15.20 4.28 8.79
N ASP A 198 16.29 4.87 9.25
CA ASP A 198 16.74 6.19 8.79
C ASP A 198 16.92 6.21 7.26
N GLN A 199 17.48 5.15 6.68
CA GLN A 199 17.72 5.03 5.26
C GLN A 199 16.41 4.92 4.46
N ILE A 200 15.43 4.20 4.99
CA ILE A 200 14.09 4.12 4.38
C ILE A 200 13.39 5.47 4.49
N ALA A 201 13.47 6.13 5.65
CA ALA A 201 12.90 7.46 5.84
C ALA A 201 13.49 8.48 4.86
N GLU A 202 14.82 8.49 4.68
CA GLU A 202 15.51 9.33 3.70
C GLU A 202 14.99 9.07 2.28
N ALA A 203 14.91 7.80 1.86
CA ALA A 203 14.44 7.44 0.54
C ALA A 203 12.99 7.86 0.29
N LEU A 204 12.10 7.67 1.27
CA LEU A 204 10.67 7.99 1.14
C LEU A 204 10.38 9.49 1.16
N THR A 205 11.18 10.26 1.89
CA THR A 205 11.05 11.74 1.98
C THR A 205 11.84 12.48 0.90
N PHE A 206 12.72 11.79 0.17
CA PHE A 206 13.47 12.40 -0.92
C PHE A 206 12.55 13.00 -1.98
N LYS A 207 12.84 14.25 -2.37
CA LYS A 207 12.04 14.99 -3.34
C LYS A 207 12.10 14.32 -4.71
N VAL A 208 10.94 14.16 -5.33
CA VAL A 208 10.78 13.61 -6.68
C VAL A 208 9.92 14.51 -7.54
N GLU A 209 10.06 14.40 -8.86
CA GLU A 209 9.27 15.18 -9.83
C GLU A 209 7.81 14.71 -9.99
N PRO A 210 7.46 13.40 -9.91
CA PRO A 210 6.09 12.96 -10.06
C PRO A 210 5.15 13.59 -9.04
N ARG A 211 4.10 14.26 -9.49
CA ARG A 211 3.09 14.90 -8.63
C ARG A 211 2.29 13.90 -7.79
N ALA A 212 2.21 12.66 -8.27
CA ALA A 212 1.46 11.60 -7.59
C ALA A 212 2.10 11.18 -6.26
N TRP A 213 3.39 11.47 -6.03
CA TRP A 213 4.01 11.17 -4.73
C TRP A 213 3.77 12.34 -3.76
N PRO A 214 2.88 12.17 -2.75
CA PRO A 214 2.62 13.24 -1.79
C PRO A 214 3.82 13.43 -0.86
N THR A 215 3.93 14.63 -0.30
CA THR A 215 4.95 14.89 0.74
C THR A 215 4.61 14.10 2.00
N PRO A 216 5.49 13.20 2.46
CA PRO A 216 5.25 12.45 3.69
C PRO A 216 5.18 13.39 4.91
N VAL A 217 4.28 13.07 5.84
CA VAL A 217 4.13 13.81 7.10
C VAL A 217 4.85 13.05 8.21
N SER A 218 5.80 13.73 8.86
CA SER A 218 6.51 13.21 10.03
C SER A 218 5.81 13.62 11.32
N PHE A 219 5.63 12.66 12.21
CA PHE A 219 5.08 12.87 13.55
C PHE A 219 6.22 12.87 14.58
N GLU A 220 7.13 13.85 14.48
CA GLU A 220 8.05 14.11 15.57
C GLU A 220 7.25 14.54 16.82
N LYS A 221 7.51 13.90 17.97
CA LYS A 221 6.91 14.33 19.22
C LYS A 221 7.25 15.80 19.43
N PRO A 222 6.26 16.67 19.74
CA PRO A 222 6.57 18.03 20.11
C PRO A 222 7.58 18.00 21.27
N ILE A 223 8.71 18.66 21.09
CA ILE A 223 9.67 18.87 22.19
C ILE A 223 8.90 19.66 23.23
N VAL A 224 8.46 18.98 24.28
CA VAL A 224 7.91 19.65 25.47
C VAL A 224 9.07 20.41 26.08
N ARG A 225 9.07 21.73 25.84
CA ARG A 225 9.94 22.67 26.54
C ARG A 225 9.36 23.04 27.87
#